data_ba81297c5c8d38be7efc527d4e076ddf
#
_entry.id   ba81297c5c8d38be7efc527d4e076ddf
#
_cell.length_a   1.000
_cell.length_b   1.000
_cell.length_c   1.000
_cell.angle_alpha   90.00
_cell.angle_beta   90.00
_cell.angle_gamma   90.00
#
_symmetry.space_group_name_H-M   'P 1'
#
loop_
_entity.id
_entity.type
_entity.pdbx_description
1 polymer ?
#
loop_
_entity_poly.entity_id
_entity_poly.type
_entity_poly.pdbx_seq_one_letter_code
_entity_poly.pdbx_strand_id
1 'polypeptide(L)'
;MINASASASTAPPFSVSAEQIRGAVDQLTAYFILERQLARRSTCSLVVPVFDGSGYYHLRFTDIGREALSPDGYQNFAGPSNVCQVAREDIVINPDRNEDTYKQGRIWYAQVVAGDRMLPVRMEFDTAFGRVKGYLAELRGRGVTLQLLK
;
A
#
# COMPACT_ATOMS: atom_id res chain seq x y z
N MET A 1 53.70 20.45 -17.50
CA MET A 1 53.00 19.20 -17.04
C MET A 1 51.93 19.61 -16.05
N ILE A 2 50.69 19.58 -16.48
CA ILE A 2 49.53 19.91 -15.63
C ILE A 2 48.78 18.60 -15.47
N ASN A 3 48.91 17.98 -14.30
CA ASN A 3 48.04 16.89 -13.89
C ASN A 3 46.73 17.46 -13.40
N ALA A 4 45.73 17.48 -14.25
CA ALA A 4 44.37 17.69 -13.84
C ALA A 4 43.85 16.37 -13.30
N SER A 5 43.96 16.17 -12.00
CA SER A 5 43.22 15.14 -11.29
C SER A 5 41.75 15.61 -11.27
N ALA A 6 40.97 15.16 -12.22
CA ALA A 6 39.53 15.20 -12.12
C ALA A 6 39.11 14.26 -11.00
N SER A 7 38.90 14.81 -9.83
CA SER A 7 38.19 14.10 -8.77
C SER A 7 36.75 13.94 -9.27
N ALA A 8 36.45 12.79 -9.83
CA ALA A 8 35.09 12.37 -10.05
C ALA A 8 34.40 12.33 -8.68
N SER A 9 33.56 13.31 -8.43
CA SER A 9 32.62 13.27 -7.31
C SER A 9 31.63 12.15 -7.61
N THR A 10 31.98 10.94 -7.25
CA THR A 10 31.03 9.83 -7.18
C THR A 10 30.13 10.14 -5.99
N ALA A 11 28.92 10.62 -6.27
CA ALA A 11 27.84 10.54 -5.26
C ALA A 11 27.82 9.09 -4.75
N PRO A 12 27.70 8.88 -3.42
CA PRO A 12 27.66 7.53 -2.90
C PRO A 12 26.57 6.76 -3.62
N PRO A 13 26.84 5.53 -4.07
CA PRO A 13 25.82 4.73 -4.72
C PRO A 13 24.63 4.62 -3.79
N PHE A 14 23.41 4.69 -4.34
CA PHE A 14 22.19 4.41 -3.59
C PHE A 14 22.39 3.15 -2.76
N SER A 15 22.27 3.26 -1.46
CA SER A 15 22.46 2.13 -0.57
C SER A 15 21.47 2.16 0.59
N VAL A 16 20.82 1.04 0.81
CA VAL A 16 20.03 0.76 2.01
C VAL A 16 20.87 -0.09 2.93
N SER A 17 20.93 0.23 4.21
CA SER A 17 21.73 -0.53 5.17
C SER A 17 21.22 -1.96 5.35
N ALA A 18 22.12 -2.88 5.69
CA ALA A 18 21.74 -4.26 5.97
C ALA A 18 20.73 -4.37 7.13
N GLU A 19 20.82 -3.47 8.11
CA GLU A 19 19.88 -3.40 9.22
C GLU A 19 18.48 -2.97 8.75
N GLN A 20 18.39 -1.96 7.90
CA GLN A 20 17.12 -1.52 7.30
C GLN A 20 16.46 -2.64 6.50
N ILE A 21 17.22 -3.32 5.64
CA ILE A 21 16.72 -4.44 4.83
C ILE A 21 16.20 -5.58 5.72
N ARG A 22 16.92 -5.90 6.78
CA ARG A 22 16.57 -6.99 7.71
C ARG A 22 15.28 -6.73 8.46
N GLY A 23 14.97 -5.47 8.78
CA GLY A 23 13.74 -5.06 9.45
C GLY A 23 12.57 -4.76 8.53
N ALA A 24 12.77 -4.80 7.20
CA ALA A 24 11.78 -4.43 6.21
C ALA A 24 11.11 -5.64 5.57
N VAL A 25 9.94 -5.43 5.02
CA VAL A 25 9.20 -6.38 4.17
C VAL A 25 9.00 -5.78 2.79
N ASP A 26 8.54 -6.58 1.83
CA ASP A 26 8.07 -6.06 0.55
C ASP A 26 6.69 -5.38 0.70
N GLN A 27 6.32 -4.60 -0.30
CA GLN A 27 5.07 -3.83 -0.27
C GLN A 27 3.82 -4.71 -0.15
N LEU A 28 3.78 -5.84 -0.84
CA LEU A 28 2.62 -6.74 -0.78
C LEU A 28 2.47 -7.36 0.62
N THR A 29 3.58 -7.76 1.22
CA THR A 29 3.62 -8.27 2.59
C THR A 29 3.14 -7.22 3.59
N ALA A 30 3.45 -5.93 3.37
CA ALA A 30 2.96 -4.85 4.23
C ALA A 30 1.43 -4.78 4.27
N TYR A 31 0.76 -4.92 3.14
CA TYR A 31 -0.71 -4.96 3.08
C TYR A 31 -1.29 -6.23 3.73
N PHE A 32 -0.59 -7.35 3.62
CA PHE A 32 -0.98 -8.58 4.32
C PHE A 32 -0.87 -8.44 5.84
N ILE A 33 0.16 -7.75 6.33
CA ILE A 33 0.30 -7.43 7.76
C ILE A 33 -0.87 -6.55 8.22
N LEU A 34 -1.25 -5.56 7.43
CA LEU A 34 -2.41 -4.71 7.70
C LEU A 34 -3.70 -5.52 7.83
N GLU A 35 -3.96 -6.43 6.90
CA GLU A 35 -5.13 -7.30 6.94
C GLU A 35 -5.17 -8.14 8.23
N ARG A 36 -4.03 -8.69 8.63
CA ARG A 36 -3.91 -9.43 9.90
C ARG A 36 -4.13 -8.54 11.13
N GLN A 37 -3.69 -7.30 11.08
CA GLN A 37 -3.93 -6.32 12.13
C GLN A 37 -5.42 -6.04 12.29
N LEU A 38 -6.11 -5.80 11.19
CA LEU A 38 -7.57 -5.61 11.17
C LEU A 38 -8.32 -6.80 11.77
N ALA A 39 -7.92 -8.03 11.40
CA ALA A 39 -8.54 -9.24 11.93
C ALA A 39 -8.36 -9.42 13.44
N ARG A 40 -7.25 -8.93 13.99
CA ARG A 40 -6.92 -9.10 15.42
C ARG A 40 -7.39 -7.95 16.29
N ARG A 41 -7.33 -6.71 15.80
CA ARG A 41 -7.52 -5.50 16.61
C ARG A 41 -8.62 -4.60 16.13
N SER A 42 -9.27 -4.91 15.01
CA SER A 42 -10.31 -4.09 14.38
C SER A 42 -9.86 -2.65 14.06
N THR A 43 -8.58 -2.41 13.97
CA THR A 43 -7.97 -1.13 13.62
C THR A 43 -6.81 -1.33 12.66
N CYS A 44 -6.64 -0.41 11.73
CA CYS A 44 -5.54 -0.45 10.77
C CYS A 44 -4.40 0.53 11.08
N SER A 45 -4.32 1.06 12.29
CA SER A 45 -3.23 1.97 12.66
C SER A 45 -1.94 1.21 12.92
N LEU A 46 -0.99 1.29 11.98
CA LEU A 46 0.35 0.73 12.11
C LEU A 46 1.33 1.36 11.14
N VAL A 47 2.62 1.16 11.39
CA VAL A 47 3.70 1.56 10.48
C VAL A 47 4.51 0.34 10.10
N VAL A 48 4.74 0.15 8.81
CA VAL A 48 5.48 -1.01 8.28
C VAL A 48 6.67 -0.50 7.48
N PRO A 49 7.91 -0.89 7.82
CA PRO A 49 9.07 -0.60 7.00
C PRO A 49 9.08 -1.50 5.76
N VAL A 50 9.32 -0.89 4.60
CA VAL A 50 9.30 -1.56 3.31
C VAL A 50 10.62 -1.34 2.58
N PHE A 51 11.12 -2.41 1.97
CA PHE A 51 12.20 -2.37 0.99
C PHE A 51 11.76 -3.13 -0.25
N ASP A 52 11.69 -2.44 -1.38
CA ASP A 52 11.22 -3.00 -2.65
C ASP A 52 12.34 -3.26 -3.67
N GLY A 53 13.60 -3.23 -3.21
CA GLY A 53 14.80 -3.37 -4.04
C GLY A 53 15.29 -2.05 -4.64
N SER A 54 14.48 -0.99 -4.64
CA SER A 54 14.82 0.31 -5.21
C SER A 54 14.76 1.46 -4.21
N GLY A 55 14.04 1.28 -3.12
CA GLY A 55 13.92 2.27 -2.06
C GLY A 55 13.57 1.64 -0.73
N TYR A 56 13.87 2.37 0.33
CA TYR A 56 13.46 2.05 1.68
C TYR A 56 12.52 3.16 2.16
N TYR A 57 11.33 2.78 2.58
CA TYR A 57 10.28 3.68 3.01
C TYR A 57 9.40 3.05 4.08
N HIS A 58 8.64 3.89 4.77
CA HIS A 58 7.60 3.43 5.67
C HIS A 58 6.23 3.57 5.02
N LEU A 59 5.40 2.55 5.12
CA LEU A 59 3.97 2.66 4.91
C LEU A 59 3.30 2.90 6.26
N ARG A 60 2.75 4.11 6.41
CA ARG A 60 1.96 4.48 7.58
C ARG A 60 0.49 4.29 7.26
N PHE A 61 -0.14 3.39 7.99
CA PHE A 61 -1.57 3.18 7.94
C PHE A 61 -2.23 3.89 9.13
N THR A 62 -3.33 4.57 8.87
CA THR A 62 -4.10 5.28 9.88
C THR A 62 -5.56 4.90 9.76
N ASP A 63 -6.14 4.45 10.85
CA ASP A 63 -7.58 4.19 10.92
C ASP A 63 -8.31 5.54 10.91
N ILE A 64 -9.13 5.79 9.89
CA ILE A 64 -9.91 7.02 9.76
C ILE A 64 -11.40 6.79 9.95
N GLY A 65 -11.79 5.62 10.41
CA GLY A 65 -13.15 5.32 10.83
C GLY A 65 -13.86 4.30 9.98
N ARG A 66 -15.18 4.38 10.03
CA ARG A 66 -16.08 3.46 9.37
C ARG A 66 -16.95 4.18 8.36
N GLU A 67 -17.25 3.51 7.26
CA GLU A 67 -18.13 4.03 6.22
C GLU A 67 -19.02 2.91 5.69
N ALA A 68 -20.30 3.21 5.55
CA ALA A 68 -21.22 2.31 4.85
C ALA A 68 -21.09 2.54 3.35
N LEU A 69 -20.61 1.51 2.63
CA LEU A 69 -20.53 1.54 1.18
C LEU A 69 -21.87 1.20 0.55
N SER A 70 -22.18 1.90 -0.53
CA SER A 70 -23.33 1.63 -1.40
C SER A 70 -22.86 1.24 -2.79
N PRO A 71 -23.64 0.46 -3.55
CA PRO A 71 -23.31 0.18 -4.95
C PRO A 71 -23.14 1.48 -5.73
N ASP A 72 -22.08 1.55 -6.52
CA ASP A 72 -21.80 2.67 -7.42
C ASP A 72 -21.87 2.23 -8.90
N GLY A 73 -21.39 3.08 -9.82
CA GLY A 73 -21.35 2.77 -11.25
C GLY A 73 -20.48 1.58 -11.63
N TYR A 74 -19.60 1.11 -10.76
CA TYR A 74 -18.60 0.08 -11.04
C TYR A 74 -18.75 -1.16 -10.15
N GLN A 75 -19.06 -0.99 -8.88
CA GLN A 75 -19.07 -2.07 -7.89
C GLN A 75 -20.46 -2.26 -7.27
N ASN A 76 -20.86 -3.53 -7.07
CA ASN A 76 -22.13 -3.91 -6.46
C ASN A 76 -22.07 -4.06 -4.94
N PHE A 77 -20.89 -3.96 -4.33
CA PHE A 77 -20.76 -4.16 -2.89
C PHE A 77 -21.51 -3.08 -2.10
N ALA A 78 -22.28 -3.52 -1.13
CA ALA A 78 -22.95 -2.69 -0.13
C ALA A 78 -22.70 -3.25 1.26
N GLY A 79 -22.36 -2.39 2.21
CA GLY A 79 -22.16 -2.80 3.60
C GLY A 79 -21.16 -1.93 4.34
N PRO A 80 -20.95 -2.22 5.63
CA PRO A 80 -19.99 -1.49 6.45
C PRO A 80 -18.57 -1.77 6.04
N SER A 81 -17.72 -0.76 6.12
CA SER A 81 -16.28 -0.88 5.87
C SER A 81 -15.45 -0.13 6.90
N ASN A 82 -14.23 -0.61 7.10
CA ASN A 82 -13.18 0.14 7.78
C ASN A 82 -12.38 0.92 6.75
N VAL A 83 -12.19 2.20 6.99
CA VAL A 83 -11.42 3.06 6.10
C VAL A 83 -10.03 3.28 6.67
N CYS A 84 -9.04 2.86 5.92
CA CYS A 84 -7.62 3.00 6.26
C CYS A 84 -6.97 3.98 5.31
N GLN A 85 -6.39 5.03 5.85
CA GLN A 85 -5.51 5.89 5.08
C GLN A 85 -4.12 5.27 5.03
N VAL A 86 -3.49 5.30 3.87
CA VAL A 86 -2.09 4.90 3.70
C VAL A 86 -1.28 6.10 3.23
N ALA A 87 -0.14 6.31 3.86
CA ALA A 87 0.84 7.31 3.46
C ALA A 87 2.20 6.64 3.29
N ARG A 88 2.92 6.99 2.24
CA ARG A 88 4.29 6.56 2.00
C ARG A 88 5.25 7.66 2.47
N GLU A 89 6.15 7.29 3.36
CA GLU A 89 7.23 8.14 3.85
C GLU A 89 8.56 7.60 3.31
N ASP A 90 9.10 8.25 2.28
CA ASP A 90 10.37 7.86 1.69
C ASP A 90 11.52 8.21 2.63
N ILE A 91 12.41 7.25 2.87
CA ILE A 91 13.60 7.40 3.73
C ILE A 91 14.87 7.33 2.90
N VAL A 92 15.00 6.31 2.06
CA VAL A 92 16.11 6.18 1.11
C VAL A 92 15.53 6.00 -0.28
N ILE A 93 15.77 6.98 -1.16
CA ILE A 93 15.22 7.01 -2.51
C ILE A 93 16.35 6.72 -3.50
N ASN A 94 16.09 5.87 -4.48
CA ASN A 94 16.99 5.71 -5.62
C ASN A 94 16.79 6.90 -6.57
N PRO A 95 17.81 7.77 -6.77
CA PRO A 95 17.68 8.95 -7.62
C PRO A 95 17.50 8.63 -9.10
N ASP A 96 17.91 7.43 -9.53
CA ASP A 96 17.83 6.98 -10.92
C ASP A 96 16.46 6.42 -11.30
N ARG A 97 15.57 6.27 -10.33
CA ARG A 97 14.23 5.77 -10.56
C ARG A 97 13.23 6.90 -10.69
N ASN A 98 12.63 7.00 -11.87
CA ASN A 98 11.52 7.91 -12.12
C ASN A 98 10.25 7.26 -11.54
N GLU A 99 9.91 7.61 -10.32
CA GLU A 99 8.81 6.97 -9.62
C GLU A 99 7.52 7.80 -9.71
N ASP A 100 6.58 7.30 -10.51
CA ASP A 100 5.17 7.66 -10.42
C ASP A 100 4.50 6.92 -9.25
N THR A 101 5.09 7.05 -8.06
CA THR A 101 4.53 6.38 -6.88
C THR A 101 3.49 7.25 -6.21
N TYR A 102 2.39 6.62 -5.81
CA TYR A 102 1.44 7.27 -4.93
C TYR A 102 2.13 7.62 -3.60
N LYS A 103 1.81 8.78 -3.04
CA LYS A 103 2.28 9.17 -1.71
C LYS A 103 1.25 8.94 -0.63
N GLN A 104 -0.01 8.93 -1.00
CA GLN A 104 -1.11 8.68 -0.08
C GLN A 104 -2.31 8.06 -0.81
N GLY A 105 -3.15 7.38 -0.05
CA GLY A 105 -4.36 6.78 -0.54
C GLY A 105 -5.30 6.36 0.58
N ARG A 106 -6.41 5.77 0.19
CA ARG A 106 -7.40 5.18 1.09
C ARG A 106 -7.78 3.79 0.63
N ILE A 107 -8.00 2.92 1.58
CA ILE A 107 -8.44 1.55 1.33
C ILE A 107 -9.65 1.28 2.22
N TRP A 108 -10.70 0.77 1.62
CA TRP A 108 -11.92 0.32 2.31
C TRP A 108 -11.86 -1.19 2.46
N TYR A 109 -11.79 -1.64 3.69
CA TYR A 109 -11.83 -3.06 4.05
C TYR A 109 -13.20 -3.44 4.53
N ALA A 110 -13.76 -4.52 4.00
CA ALA A 110 -15.06 -5.00 4.37
C ALA A 110 -15.12 -6.53 4.44
N GLN A 111 -16.03 -7.05 5.24
CA GLN A 111 -16.32 -8.46 5.28
C GLN A 111 -17.32 -8.77 4.14
N VAL A 112 -16.80 -9.34 3.06
CA VAL A 112 -17.60 -9.68 1.87
C VAL A 112 -18.37 -10.98 2.07
N VAL A 113 -17.75 -11.93 2.79
CA VAL A 113 -18.37 -13.20 3.17
C VAL A 113 -18.53 -13.23 4.70
N ALA A 114 -19.72 -13.51 5.16
CA ALA A 114 -20.02 -13.58 6.60
C ALA A 114 -19.09 -14.59 7.30
N GLY A 115 -18.46 -14.15 8.40
CA GLY A 115 -17.54 -14.96 9.18
C GLY A 115 -16.11 -15.07 8.60
N ASP A 116 -15.84 -14.49 7.44
CA ASP A 116 -14.52 -14.48 6.81
C ASP A 116 -13.73 -13.20 7.17
N ARG A 117 -12.52 -13.10 6.65
CA ARG A 117 -11.65 -11.93 6.86
C ARG A 117 -12.19 -10.70 6.15
N MET A 118 -11.76 -9.55 6.62
CA MET A 118 -11.96 -8.30 5.89
C MET A 118 -11.04 -8.25 4.67
N LEU A 119 -11.60 -7.88 3.54
CA LEU A 119 -10.88 -7.77 2.27
C LEU A 119 -10.91 -6.32 1.77
N PRO A 120 -9.90 -5.88 1.03
CA PRO A 120 -9.92 -4.57 0.39
C PRO A 120 -10.95 -4.59 -0.76
N VAL A 121 -12.08 -3.94 -0.57
CA VAL A 121 -13.16 -3.89 -1.58
C VAL A 121 -13.04 -2.69 -2.50
N ARG A 122 -12.41 -1.61 -2.02
CA ARG A 122 -12.16 -0.39 -2.79
C ARG A 122 -10.84 0.22 -2.35
N MET A 123 -10.13 0.82 -3.28
CA MET A 123 -8.94 1.61 -3.01
C MET A 123 -8.88 2.85 -3.90
N GLU A 124 -8.33 3.92 -3.37
CA GLU A 124 -8.09 5.16 -4.10
C GLU A 124 -6.70 5.66 -3.77
N PHE A 125 -5.91 5.98 -4.79
CA PHE A 125 -4.57 6.53 -4.64
C PHE A 125 -4.43 7.79 -5.47
N ASP A 126 -3.84 8.81 -4.87
CA ASP A 126 -3.47 10.03 -5.56
C ASP A 126 -2.11 9.84 -6.23
N THR A 127 -2.07 10.03 -7.54
CA THR A 127 -0.87 9.93 -8.36
C THR A 127 -0.59 11.25 -9.06
N ALA A 128 0.58 11.38 -9.71
CA ALA A 128 0.91 12.55 -10.52
C ALA A 128 -0.07 12.79 -11.68
N PHE A 129 -0.73 11.73 -12.16
CA PHE A 129 -1.69 11.76 -13.26
C PHE A 129 -3.15 11.88 -12.83
N GLY A 130 -3.40 11.99 -11.53
CA GLY A 130 -4.73 12.04 -10.97
C GLY A 130 -5.02 10.90 -10.00
N ARG A 131 -6.29 10.73 -9.68
CA ARG A 131 -6.73 9.70 -8.74
C ARG A 131 -7.00 8.37 -9.44
N VAL A 132 -6.31 7.32 -8.98
CA VAL A 132 -6.54 5.94 -9.42
C VAL A 132 -7.49 5.27 -8.44
N LYS A 133 -8.52 4.59 -8.97
CA LYS A 133 -9.48 3.80 -8.18
C LYS A 133 -9.37 2.33 -8.56
N GLY A 134 -9.36 1.48 -7.54
CA GLY A 134 -9.40 0.03 -7.69
C GLY A 134 -10.58 -0.55 -6.94
N TYR A 135 -11.14 -1.62 -7.48
CA TYR A 135 -12.29 -2.34 -6.90
C TYR A 135 -12.04 -3.83 -6.90
N LEU A 136 -12.46 -4.51 -5.84
CA LEU A 136 -12.49 -5.97 -5.84
C LEU A 136 -13.54 -6.43 -6.84
N ALA A 137 -13.07 -7.09 -7.91
CA ALA A 137 -13.91 -7.49 -9.02
C ALA A 137 -14.65 -8.80 -8.73
N GLU A 138 -13.92 -9.76 -8.21
CA GLU A 138 -14.41 -11.12 -8.05
C GLU A 138 -13.72 -11.79 -6.87
N LEU A 139 -14.44 -12.63 -6.15
CA LEU A 139 -13.92 -13.48 -5.09
C LEU A 139 -14.26 -14.92 -5.38
N ARG A 140 -13.23 -15.78 -5.51
CA ARG A 140 -13.39 -17.23 -5.70
C ARG A 140 -12.58 -17.99 -4.68
N GLY A 141 -13.16 -19.04 -4.16
CA GLY A 141 -12.47 -19.98 -3.28
C GLY A 141 -13.38 -20.56 -2.21
N ARG A 142 -12.98 -21.69 -1.65
CA ARG A 142 -13.69 -22.38 -0.56
C ARG A 142 -15.21 -22.54 -0.80
N GLY A 143 -15.60 -22.86 -2.04
CA GLY A 143 -17.01 -23.02 -2.41
C GLY A 143 -17.79 -21.72 -2.62
N VAL A 144 -17.11 -20.58 -2.56
CA VAL A 144 -17.71 -19.25 -2.78
C VAL A 144 -17.27 -18.72 -4.15
N THR A 145 -18.20 -18.19 -4.90
CA THR A 145 -17.95 -17.40 -6.11
C THR A 145 -18.85 -16.17 -6.08
N LEU A 146 -18.26 -14.99 -5.94
CA LEU A 146 -18.97 -13.71 -5.89
C LEU A 146 -18.44 -12.79 -6.98
N GLN A 147 -19.35 -12.26 -7.78
CA GLN A 147 -19.05 -11.21 -8.76
C GLN A 147 -19.43 -9.86 -8.15
N LEU A 148 -18.47 -8.96 -8.00
CA LEU A 148 -18.65 -7.68 -7.31
C LEU A 148 -18.65 -6.48 -8.27
N LEU A 149 -18.23 -6.67 -9.53
CA LEU A 149 -18.38 -5.67 -10.58
C LEU A 149 -19.73 -5.80 -11.29
N LYS A 150 -20.22 -4.67 -11.78
CA LYS A 150 -21.39 -4.61 -12.67
C LYS A 150 -21.02 -5.04 -14.09
#